data_9dbbb08712b56e51a178a9c30b4f9cac
#
_entry.id   9dbbb08712b56e51a178a9c30b4f9cac
#
_cell.length_a   1.000
_cell.length_b   1.000
_cell.length_c   1.000
_cell.angle_alpha   90.00
_cell.angle_beta   90.00
_cell.angle_gamma   90.00
#
_symmetry.space_group_name_H-M   'P 1'
#
loop_
_entity.id
_entity.type
_entity.pdbx_description
1 polymer ?
#
loop_
_entity_poly.entity_id
_entity_poly.type
_entity_poly.pdbx_seq_one_letter_code
_entity_poly.pdbx_strand_id
1 'polypeptide(L)'
;MLKYLPAYLATIIFMFIVDLIWLSQIAQPLYQDGIGHLMAATPKLAFAAIFYLVFVLGLMWFAVRPNAQIKSVKSTFVAGALFGFFVYASYDLTNLALLKDWPLKLSIIDMTWGTLLSGTCALVAKLVFTKTNKT
;
A
#
# COMPACT_ATOMS: atom_id res chain seq x y z
N MET A 1 21.16 -7.65 0.22
CA MET A 1 20.12 -6.85 0.92
C MET A 1 20.33 -5.34 0.70
N LEU A 2 21.52 -4.79 0.92
CA LEU A 2 21.81 -3.33 0.79
C LEU A 2 21.45 -2.74 -0.58
N LYS A 3 21.58 -3.48 -1.67
CA LYS A 3 21.22 -3.00 -3.03
C LYS A 3 19.73 -2.61 -3.20
N TYR A 4 18.85 -3.08 -2.32
CA TYR A 4 17.43 -2.71 -2.35
C TYR A 4 17.08 -1.51 -1.45
N LEU A 5 18.00 -1.04 -0.61
CA LEU A 5 17.74 0.02 0.35
C LEU A 5 17.30 1.34 -0.31
N PRO A 6 17.93 1.82 -1.40
CA PRO A 6 17.45 3.03 -2.07
C PRO A 6 16.01 2.89 -2.60
N ALA A 7 15.68 1.74 -3.18
CA ALA A 7 14.33 1.46 -3.67
C ALA A 7 13.32 1.41 -2.52
N TYR A 8 13.66 0.78 -1.40
CA TYR A 8 12.83 0.71 -0.20
C TYR A 8 12.51 2.10 0.35
N LEU A 9 13.53 2.93 0.57
CA LEU A 9 13.34 4.29 1.11
C LEU A 9 12.53 5.18 0.16
N ALA A 10 12.84 5.14 -1.13
CA ALA A 10 12.08 5.91 -2.13
C ALA A 10 10.61 5.48 -2.18
N THR A 11 10.34 4.18 -2.03
CA THR A 11 8.97 3.65 -2.06
C THR A 11 8.19 4.05 -0.81
N ILE A 12 8.82 4.06 0.38
CA ILE A 12 8.17 4.55 1.61
C ILE A 12 7.78 6.02 1.44
N ILE A 13 8.69 6.85 0.96
CA ILE A 13 8.43 8.29 0.77
C ILE A 13 7.30 8.48 -0.25
N PHE A 14 7.37 7.78 -1.38
CA PHE A 14 6.35 7.86 -2.42
C PHE A 14 4.97 7.42 -1.89
N MET A 15 4.90 6.25 -1.24
CA MET A 15 3.68 5.72 -0.67
C MET A 15 3.08 6.69 0.35
N PHE A 16 3.90 7.21 1.26
CA PHE A 16 3.45 8.15 2.28
C PHE A 16 2.83 9.41 1.67
N ILE A 17 3.47 10.00 0.66
CA ILE A 17 2.97 11.22 0.00
C ILE A 17 1.63 10.93 -0.70
N VAL A 18 1.57 9.86 -1.49
CA VAL A 18 0.36 9.50 -2.26
C VAL A 18 -0.79 9.15 -1.33
N ASP A 19 -0.52 8.38 -0.28
CA ASP A 19 -1.54 7.96 0.68
C ASP A 19 -2.02 9.13 1.54
N LEU A 20 -1.12 10.06 1.90
CA LEU A 20 -1.51 11.28 2.62
C LEU A 20 -2.46 12.15 1.77
N ILE A 21 -2.21 12.29 0.48
CA ILE A 21 -3.12 13.00 -0.44
C ILE A 21 -4.47 12.27 -0.50
N TRP A 22 -4.45 10.95 -0.66
CA TRP A 22 -5.67 10.14 -0.65
C TRP A 22 -6.47 10.33 0.64
N LEU A 23 -5.84 10.15 1.80
CA LEU A 23 -6.48 10.24 3.10
C LEU A 23 -7.03 11.65 3.38
N SER A 24 -6.31 12.71 2.99
CA SER A 24 -6.72 14.08 3.29
C SER A 24 -7.78 14.63 2.33
N GLN A 25 -7.79 14.21 1.06
CA GLN A 25 -8.64 14.82 0.03
C GLN A 25 -9.84 13.95 -0.36
N ILE A 26 -9.70 12.65 -0.30
CA ILE A 26 -10.70 11.71 -0.87
C ILE A 26 -11.29 10.80 0.21
N ALA A 27 -10.45 10.17 0.99
CA ALA A 27 -10.88 9.13 1.92
C ALA A 27 -11.50 9.67 3.19
N GLN A 28 -11.08 10.86 3.67
CA GLN A 28 -11.56 11.43 4.94
C GLN A 28 -13.10 11.45 5.05
N PRO A 29 -13.87 12.03 4.11
CA PRO A 29 -15.32 12.00 4.22
C PRO A 29 -15.89 10.58 4.17
N LEU A 30 -15.32 9.68 3.35
CA LEU A 30 -15.77 8.29 3.26
C LEU A 30 -15.59 7.54 4.58
N TYR A 31 -14.47 7.74 5.25
CA TYR A 31 -14.20 7.12 6.55
C TYR A 31 -15.06 7.73 7.66
N GLN A 32 -15.20 9.07 7.69
CA GLN A 32 -16.04 9.75 8.69
C GLN A 32 -17.51 9.32 8.58
N ASP A 33 -18.05 9.29 7.38
CA ASP A 33 -19.45 8.89 7.16
C ASP A 33 -19.68 7.40 7.41
N GLY A 34 -18.71 6.56 7.05
CA GLY A 34 -18.83 5.12 7.14
C GLY A 34 -18.51 4.54 8.51
N ILE A 35 -17.39 4.93 9.08
CA ILE A 35 -16.83 4.33 10.32
C ILE A 35 -16.38 5.37 11.35
N GLY A 36 -16.82 6.64 11.24
CA GLY A 36 -16.42 7.71 12.14
C GLY A 36 -16.64 7.38 13.62
N HIS A 37 -17.70 6.64 13.95
CA HIS A 37 -18.01 6.17 15.29
C HIS A 37 -17.01 5.13 15.84
N LEU A 38 -16.19 4.49 14.97
CA LEU A 38 -15.13 3.56 15.33
C LEU A 38 -13.75 4.22 15.36
N MET A 39 -13.64 5.43 14.82
CA MET A 39 -12.34 6.11 14.69
C MET A 39 -11.89 6.71 16.02
N ALA A 40 -10.59 6.63 16.31
CA ALA A 40 -10.00 7.32 17.44
C ALA A 40 -10.03 8.85 17.22
N ALA A 41 -10.32 9.62 18.27
CA ALA A 41 -10.30 11.09 18.20
C ALA A 41 -8.93 11.64 17.79
N THR A 42 -7.85 10.95 18.16
CA THR A 42 -6.46 11.27 17.78
C THR A 42 -5.78 10.04 17.18
N PRO A 43 -5.35 10.09 15.91
CA PRO A 43 -4.64 8.98 15.28
C PRO A 43 -3.33 8.63 16.01
N LYS A 44 -3.08 7.35 16.18
CA LYS A 44 -1.84 6.83 16.78
C LYS A 44 -0.75 6.71 15.72
N LEU A 45 -0.06 7.80 15.40
CA LEU A 45 0.90 7.91 14.29
C LEU A 45 2.04 6.87 14.32
N ALA A 46 2.43 6.39 15.50
CA ALA A 46 3.46 5.36 15.61
C ALA A 46 3.04 4.06 14.92
N PHE A 47 1.78 3.65 15.05
CA PHE A 47 1.27 2.46 14.35
C PHE A 47 1.15 2.66 12.85
N ALA A 48 0.78 3.87 12.40
CA ALA A 48 0.79 4.21 10.99
C ALA A 48 2.21 4.12 10.40
N ALA A 49 3.21 4.66 11.09
CA ALA A 49 4.61 4.55 10.68
C ALA A 49 5.08 3.09 10.57
N ILE A 50 4.77 2.27 11.58
CA ILE A 50 5.08 0.83 11.55
C ILE A 50 4.40 0.15 10.36
N PHE A 51 3.14 0.49 10.09
CA PHE A 51 2.42 -0.03 8.93
C PHE A 51 3.17 0.25 7.63
N TYR A 52 3.57 1.50 7.35
CA TYR A 52 4.30 1.83 6.12
C TYR A 52 5.61 1.06 5.99
N LEU A 53 6.37 0.95 7.07
CA LEU A 53 7.64 0.22 7.08
C LEU A 53 7.44 -1.26 6.76
N VAL A 54 6.49 -1.91 7.43
CA VAL A 54 6.21 -3.34 7.25
C VAL A 54 5.59 -3.61 5.89
N PHE A 55 4.64 -2.77 5.47
CA PHE A 55 3.96 -2.93 4.18
C PHE A 55 4.95 -2.86 3.01
N VAL A 56 5.78 -1.81 2.98
CA VAL A 56 6.76 -1.65 1.89
C VAL A 56 7.82 -2.75 1.95
N LEU A 57 8.21 -3.23 3.13
CA LEU A 57 9.10 -4.39 3.25
C LEU A 57 8.48 -5.64 2.61
N GLY A 58 7.21 -5.91 2.89
CA GLY A 58 6.46 -7.00 2.25
C GLY A 58 6.37 -6.84 0.73
N LEU A 59 6.04 -5.64 0.27
CA LEU A 59 5.98 -5.31 -1.16
C LEU A 59 7.32 -5.57 -1.86
N MET A 60 8.42 -5.14 -1.25
CA MET A 60 9.78 -5.38 -1.76
C MET A 60 10.09 -6.88 -1.84
N TRP A 61 9.70 -7.64 -0.81
CA TRP A 61 10.00 -9.06 -0.72
C TRP A 61 9.18 -9.90 -1.69
N PHE A 62 7.89 -9.67 -1.78
CA PHE A 62 6.96 -10.51 -2.52
C PHE A 62 6.71 -10.06 -3.97
N ALA A 63 6.84 -8.76 -4.25
CA ALA A 63 6.55 -8.23 -5.58
C ALA A 63 7.81 -7.76 -6.34
N VAL A 64 8.66 -6.97 -5.69
CA VAL A 64 9.79 -6.32 -6.38
C VAL A 64 10.97 -7.26 -6.55
N ARG A 65 11.40 -7.92 -5.49
CA ARG A 65 12.57 -8.81 -5.50
C ARG A 65 12.44 -9.97 -6.50
N PRO A 66 11.33 -10.72 -6.57
CA PRO A 66 11.18 -11.79 -7.57
C PRO A 66 11.24 -11.28 -9.01
N ASN A 67 10.80 -10.05 -9.23
CA ASN A 67 10.77 -9.41 -10.55
C ASN A 67 12.01 -8.53 -10.83
N ALA A 68 13.00 -8.48 -9.94
CA ALA A 68 14.13 -7.54 -10.03
C ALA A 68 14.92 -7.67 -11.33
N GLN A 69 15.13 -8.90 -11.82
CA GLN A 69 15.88 -9.19 -13.05
C GLN A 69 15.00 -9.27 -14.31
N ILE A 70 13.68 -9.23 -14.16
CA ILE A 70 12.76 -9.28 -15.30
C ILE A 70 12.72 -7.90 -15.96
N LYS A 71 12.92 -7.82 -17.29
CA LYS A 71 12.88 -6.54 -18.01
C LYS A 71 11.52 -5.87 -17.98
N SER A 72 10.43 -6.65 -17.96
CA SER A 72 9.06 -6.13 -17.96
C SER A 72 8.71 -5.48 -16.62
N VAL A 73 8.37 -4.20 -16.66
CA VAL A 73 7.83 -3.46 -15.50
C VAL A 73 6.40 -3.87 -15.20
N LYS A 74 5.67 -4.38 -16.21
CA LYS A 74 4.28 -4.84 -16.06
C LYS A 74 4.17 -6.00 -15.07
N SER A 75 5.11 -6.95 -15.09
CA SER A 75 5.11 -8.08 -14.14
C SER A 75 5.26 -7.59 -12.70
N THR A 76 6.11 -6.59 -12.47
CA THR A 76 6.30 -5.99 -11.14
C THR A 76 5.04 -5.24 -10.69
N PHE A 77 4.40 -4.49 -11.58
CA PHE A 77 3.13 -3.82 -11.29
C PHE A 77 2.05 -4.83 -10.89
N VAL A 78 1.85 -5.87 -11.69
CA VAL A 78 0.83 -6.90 -11.41
C VAL A 78 1.11 -7.61 -10.09
N ALA A 79 2.37 -7.98 -9.83
CA ALA A 79 2.74 -8.60 -8.55
C ALA A 79 2.47 -7.67 -7.35
N GLY A 80 2.80 -6.37 -7.49
CA GLY A 80 2.50 -5.36 -6.47
C GLY A 80 1.00 -5.15 -6.28
N ALA A 81 0.24 -5.07 -7.37
CA ALA A 81 -1.21 -4.93 -7.33
C ALA A 81 -1.89 -6.13 -6.64
N LEU A 82 -1.47 -7.35 -6.96
CA LEU A 82 -1.96 -8.56 -6.29
C LEU A 82 -1.59 -8.58 -4.79
N PHE A 83 -0.36 -8.21 -4.46
CA PHE A 83 0.06 -8.08 -3.06
C PHE A 83 -0.85 -7.11 -2.30
N GLY A 84 -1.08 -5.91 -2.85
CA GLY A 84 -1.97 -4.92 -2.27
C GLY A 84 -3.41 -5.41 -2.15
N PHE A 85 -3.94 -6.03 -3.20
CA PHE A 85 -5.28 -6.62 -3.17
C PHE A 85 -5.45 -7.59 -2.00
N PHE A 86 -4.54 -8.56 -1.83
CA PHE A 86 -4.67 -9.54 -0.75
C PHE A 86 -4.52 -8.91 0.64
N VAL A 87 -3.62 -7.94 0.81
CA VAL A 87 -3.46 -7.26 2.10
C VAL A 87 -4.72 -6.48 2.47
N TYR A 88 -5.24 -5.66 1.55
CA TYR A 88 -6.44 -4.86 1.80
C TYR A 88 -7.69 -5.74 1.91
N ALA A 89 -7.83 -6.75 1.06
CA ALA A 89 -8.94 -7.70 1.15
C ALA A 89 -8.95 -8.44 2.48
N SER A 90 -7.81 -8.84 3.02
CA SER A 90 -7.72 -9.48 4.34
C SER A 90 -8.25 -8.57 5.44
N TYR A 91 -7.94 -7.28 5.40
CA TYR A 91 -8.43 -6.29 6.34
C TYR A 91 -9.94 -6.03 6.15
N ASP A 92 -10.34 -5.67 4.95
CA ASP A 92 -11.71 -5.24 4.65
C ASP A 92 -12.74 -6.36 4.79
N LEU A 93 -12.44 -7.54 4.24
CA LEU A 93 -13.37 -8.68 4.34
C LEU A 93 -13.50 -9.17 5.79
N THR A 94 -12.43 -9.09 6.57
CA THR A 94 -12.48 -9.44 8.00
C THR A 94 -13.33 -8.43 8.77
N ASN A 95 -13.20 -7.14 8.49
CA ASN A 95 -14.02 -6.11 9.11
C ASN A 95 -15.50 -6.25 8.70
N LEU A 96 -15.79 -6.51 7.43
CA LEU A 96 -17.16 -6.80 6.97
C LEU A 96 -17.78 -8.02 7.67
N ALA A 97 -16.97 -9.04 7.98
CA ALA A 97 -17.45 -10.23 8.65
C ALA A 97 -17.70 -10.04 10.15
N LEU A 98 -16.93 -9.18 10.82
CA LEU A 98 -16.88 -9.13 12.29
C LEU A 98 -17.45 -7.84 12.87
N LEU A 99 -17.40 -6.73 12.16
CA LEU A 99 -17.81 -5.43 12.69
C LEU A 99 -19.22 -5.09 12.23
N LYS A 100 -20.07 -4.75 13.21
CA LYS A 100 -21.39 -4.23 12.95
C LYS A 100 -21.28 -2.89 12.21
N ASP A 101 -22.15 -2.70 11.22
CA ASP A 101 -22.27 -1.46 10.45
C ASP A 101 -21.02 -1.07 9.63
N TRP A 102 -20.11 -2.03 9.34
CA TRP A 102 -19.00 -1.79 8.41
C TRP A 102 -19.51 -1.65 6.98
N PRO A 103 -19.22 -0.55 6.25
CA PRO A 103 -19.80 -0.31 4.95
C PRO A 103 -19.14 -1.11 3.82
N LEU A 104 -19.91 -1.90 3.09
CA LEU A 104 -19.43 -2.62 1.89
C LEU A 104 -18.82 -1.68 0.85
N LYS A 105 -19.42 -0.50 0.65
CA LYS A 105 -18.90 0.52 -0.28
C LYS A 105 -17.48 0.95 0.08
N LEU A 106 -17.22 1.17 1.37
CA LEU A 106 -15.89 1.54 1.86
C LEU A 106 -14.87 0.46 1.51
N SER A 107 -15.18 -0.81 1.80
CA SER A 107 -14.32 -1.94 1.49
C SER A 107 -13.97 -2.07 0.01
N ILE A 108 -14.94 -1.90 -0.88
CA ILE A 108 -14.69 -1.95 -2.33
C ILE A 108 -13.73 -0.85 -2.77
N ILE A 109 -13.93 0.37 -2.27
CA ILE A 109 -13.08 1.52 -2.57
C ILE A 109 -11.67 1.29 -2.03
N ASP A 110 -11.56 0.84 -0.79
CA ASP A 110 -10.28 0.66 -0.09
C ASP A 110 -9.44 -0.49 -0.73
N MET A 111 -10.07 -1.62 -1.03
CA MET A 111 -9.40 -2.72 -1.76
C MET A 111 -8.94 -2.28 -3.15
N THR A 112 -9.73 -1.47 -3.86
CA THR A 112 -9.35 -0.94 -5.18
C THR A 112 -8.18 0.02 -5.04
N TRP A 113 -8.24 0.94 -4.08
CA TRP A 113 -7.15 1.86 -3.77
C TRP A 113 -5.86 1.12 -3.44
N GLY A 114 -5.90 0.18 -2.50
CA GLY A 114 -4.74 -0.60 -2.06
C GLY A 114 -4.11 -1.40 -3.21
N THR A 115 -4.92 -1.92 -4.12
CA THR A 115 -4.46 -2.61 -5.34
C THR A 115 -3.66 -1.67 -6.24
N LEU A 116 -4.21 -0.50 -6.56
CA LEU A 116 -3.57 0.47 -7.45
C LEU A 116 -2.34 1.11 -6.81
N LEU A 117 -2.44 1.51 -5.54
CA LEU A 117 -1.34 2.08 -4.78
C LEU A 117 -0.15 1.11 -4.74
N SER A 118 -0.39 -0.16 -4.41
CA SER A 118 0.66 -1.16 -4.29
C SER A 118 1.33 -1.48 -5.62
N GLY A 119 0.54 -1.58 -6.70
CA GLY A 119 1.07 -1.74 -8.05
C GLY A 119 1.98 -0.58 -8.45
N THR A 120 1.55 0.64 -8.18
CA THR A 120 2.31 1.86 -8.47
C THR A 120 3.58 1.96 -7.60
N CYS A 121 3.49 1.65 -6.31
CA CYS A 121 4.64 1.58 -5.41
C CYS A 121 5.68 0.54 -5.87
N ALA A 122 5.24 -0.63 -6.34
CA ALA A 122 6.12 -1.64 -6.88
C ALA A 122 6.84 -1.17 -8.16
N LEU A 123 6.15 -0.39 -9.02
CA LEU A 123 6.80 0.25 -10.17
C LEU A 123 7.90 1.24 -9.75
N VAL A 124 7.60 2.12 -8.82
CA VAL A 124 8.58 3.09 -8.30
C VAL A 124 9.79 2.35 -7.74
N ALA A 125 9.57 1.34 -6.91
CA ALA A 125 10.63 0.50 -6.36
C ALA A 125 11.49 -0.13 -7.45
N LYS A 126 10.85 -0.69 -8.50
CA LYS A 126 11.54 -1.31 -9.63
C LYS A 126 12.37 -0.31 -10.42
N LEU A 127 11.83 0.86 -10.70
CA LEU A 127 12.54 1.91 -11.46
C LEU A 127 13.78 2.41 -10.69
N VAL A 128 13.62 2.68 -9.39
CA VAL A 128 14.74 3.10 -8.54
C VAL A 128 15.78 1.97 -8.45
N PHE A 129 15.36 0.73 -8.21
CA PHE A 129 16.27 -0.41 -8.16
C PHE A 129 17.07 -0.56 -9.44
N THR A 130 16.40 -0.48 -10.60
CA THR A 130 17.08 -0.60 -11.90
C THR A 130 18.06 0.54 -12.14
N LYS A 131 17.69 1.78 -11.73
CA LYS A 131 18.56 2.95 -11.90
C LYS A 131 19.80 2.88 -11.01
N THR A 132 19.66 2.43 -9.77
CA THR A 132 20.75 2.40 -8.79
C THR A 132 21.67 1.18 -8.93
N ASN A 133 21.23 0.14 -9.65
CA ASN A 133 22.01 -1.09 -9.87
C ASN A 133 22.33 -1.34 -11.36
N LYS A 134 22.34 -0.26 -12.18
CA LYS A 134 22.93 -0.33 -13.52
C LYS A 134 24.47 -0.42 -13.36
N THR A 135 25.01 -1.58 -13.58
CA THR A 135 26.43 -1.84 -13.88
C THR A 135 26.62 -1.81 -15.37
#